data_c227e1a6452afe4478305acdb1718fe5
#
_entry.id   c227e1a6452afe4478305acdb1718fe5
#
_cell.length_a   1.000
_cell.length_b   1.000
_cell.length_c   1.000
_cell.angle_alpha   90.00
_cell.angle_beta   90.00
_cell.angle_gamma   90.00
#
_symmetry.space_group_name_H-M   'P 1'
#
loop_
_entity.id
_entity.type
_entity.pdbx_description
1 polymer ?
#
loop_
_entity_poly.entity_id
_entity_poly.type
_entity_poly.pdbx_seq_one_letter_code
_entity_poly.pdbx_strand_id
1 'polypeptide(L)'
;VKRSTFIAAGALGAAGLLAFGPAQAAGYPDRPIRMVVPYAAGGGVDAIARQVGRKLGDALGQQVVIDNKPGAGAIIGLDAVAKAAPDGYTILFTAGSSMNVNPHVYKKLPYNPAKDFQPVAQAGNTPLLLLVNATNPSKSLAEFNAAAKAKPGSASFGSYGNATTGHLMGVAYAKDAKIELLHVPFKGAAPALTDLMAGQITAVIADLGSSAGLIKGGKVRALAQTGARRNPALPEVPTFTEAGFPGMAGMTGWLGIFAPAKAPKEAVDKLASTLNKVLQEADLKASMAELGYEATGLAGAKFDELVRADTERWGKVVKDMGGITLD
;
A
#
# COMPACT_ATOMS: atom_id res chain seq x y z
N VAL A 1 -97.49 12.52 12.76
CA VAL A 1 -96.95 13.44 13.77
C VAL A 1 -95.75 12.74 14.48
N LYS A 2 -94.54 13.06 14.18
CA LYS A 2 -93.41 13.31 15.12
C LYS A 2 -92.11 13.49 14.31
N ARG A 3 -91.64 14.69 14.32
CA ARG A 3 -90.35 15.13 13.86
C ARG A 3 -89.36 14.69 14.95
N SER A 4 -88.24 14.05 14.61
CA SER A 4 -87.10 13.81 15.46
C SER A 4 -85.85 14.33 14.80
N THR A 5 -85.21 15.14 15.52
CA THR A 5 -84.06 15.96 15.37
C THR A 5 -82.77 15.13 15.13
N PHE A 6 -82.00 15.45 14.10
CA PHE A 6 -80.64 15.04 13.92
C PHE A 6 -79.76 16.24 14.31
N ILE A 7 -79.00 16.10 15.39
CA ILE A 7 -77.98 17.04 15.77
C ILE A 7 -76.67 16.27 16.03
N ALA A 8 -75.66 16.77 15.31
CA ALA A 8 -74.25 16.79 15.59
C ALA A 8 -73.48 15.54 15.99
N ALA A 9 -72.65 15.08 15.10
CA ALA A 9 -71.38 14.42 15.39
C ALA A 9 -70.34 14.86 14.35
N GLY A 10 -69.84 16.04 14.52
CA GLY A 10 -68.77 16.60 13.70
C GLY A 10 -67.79 17.34 14.59
N ALA A 11 -66.85 16.61 15.23
CA ALA A 11 -65.63 17.18 15.83
C ALA A 11 -64.81 16.10 16.52
N LEU A 12 -63.97 15.41 15.78
CA LEU A 12 -62.74 14.73 16.31
C LEU A 12 -61.92 14.19 15.12
N GLY A 13 -61.32 15.07 14.35
CA GLY A 13 -60.49 14.73 13.20
C GLY A 13 -59.32 15.68 13.02
N ALA A 14 -58.72 16.15 14.13
CA ALA A 14 -57.61 17.11 14.00
C ALA A 14 -56.62 16.96 15.18
N ALA A 15 -55.97 15.81 15.29
CA ALA A 15 -54.79 15.71 16.18
C ALA A 15 -53.92 14.52 15.74
N GLY A 16 -53.20 14.66 14.66
CA GLY A 16 -52.31 13.64 14.13
C GLY A 16 -51.23 14.18 13.17
N LEU A 17 -50.93 15.47 13.28
CA LEU A 17 -49.69 15.99 12.71
C LEU A 17 -48.53 15.52 13.61
N LEU A 18 -48.13 14.26 13.46
CA LEU A 18 -46.84 13.79 13.92
C LEU A 18 -45.78 14.70 13.32
N ALA A 19 -45.17 15.52 14.15
CA ALA A 19 -43.99 16.28 13.85
C ALA A 19 -42.89 15.29 13.48
N PHE A 20 -42.73 14.99 12.18
CA PHE A 20 -41.48 14.55 11.63
C PHE A 20 -40.49 15.70 11.84
N GLY A 21 -39.86 15.75 13.02
CA GLY A 21 -38.70 16.58 13.20
C GLY A 21 -37.69 16.22 12.07
N PRO A 22 -36.90 17.18 11.58
CA PRO A 22 -35.88 16.88 10.61
C PRO A 22 -35.04 15.75 11.21
N ALA A 23 -35.04 14.60 10.54
CA ALA A 23 -34.10 13.54 10.85
C ALA A 23 -32.71 14.19 10.73
N GLN A 24 -32.10 14.49 11.87
CA GLN A 24 -30.76 15.01 11.88
C GLN A 24 -29.93 13.95 11.19
N ALA A 25 -29.45 14.26 9.99
CA ALA A 25 -28.62 13.34 9.23
C ALA A 25 -27.46 12.96 10.16
N ALA A 26 -27.46 11.72 10.63
CA ALA A 26 -26.41 11.22 11.49
C ALA A 26 -25.09 11.49 10.75
N GLY A 27 -24.19 12.27 11.39
CA GLY A 27 -22.94 12.68 10.76
C GLY A 27 -22.13 11.44 10.37
N TYR A 28 -21.50 11.49 9.20
CA TYR A 28 -20.62 10.40 8.76
C TYR A 28 -19.42 10.23 9.71
N PRO A 29 -19.05 9.00 10.10
CA PRO A 29 -19.74 7.73 9.89
C PRO A 29 -20.77 7.43 11.00
N ASP A 30 -21.92 6.85 10.63
CA ASP A 30 -22.99 6.41 11.55
C ASP A 30 -23.08 4.87 11.73
N ARG A 31 -22.23 4.13 11.00
CA ARG A 31 -22.15 2.67 11.01
C ARG A 31 -20.70 2.20 10.75
N PRO A 32 -20.38 0.91 10.97
CA PRO A 32 -19.06 0.37 10.73
C PRO A 32 -18.55 0.59 9.31
N ILE A 33 -17.25 0.89 9.19
CA ILE A 33 -16.54 1.04 7.93
C ILE A 33 -15.84 -0.28 7.61
N ARG A 34 -16.01 -0.77 6.38
CA ARG A 34 -15.32 -1.94 5.87
C ARG A 34 -14.03 -1.52 5.18
N MET A 35 -12.88 -2.00 5.68
CA MET A 35 -11.57 -1.80 5.07
C MET A 35 -11.13 -3.07 4.36
N VAL A 36 -11.18 -3.07 3.03
CA VAL A 36 -10.72 -4.19 2.20
C VAL A 36 -9.20 -4.16 2.12
N VAL A 37 -8.58 -5.30 2.44
CA VAL A 37 -7.12 -5.52 2.37
C VAL A 37 -6.87 -6.65 1.37
N PRO A 38 -6.29 -6.38 0.18
CA PRO A 38 -6.15 -7.37 -0.90
C PRO A 38 -4.97 -8.33 -0.70
N TYR A 39 -4.66 -8.64 0.56
CA TYR A 39 -3.56 -9.52 0.97
C TYR A 39 -4.03 -10.50 2.04
N ALA A 40 -3.29 -11.61 2.17
CA ALA A 40 -3.59 -12.63 3.19
C ALA A 40 -3.50 -12.05 4.60
N ALA A 41 -4.37 -12.50 5.47
CA ALA A 41 -4.32 -12.17 6.89
C ALA A 41 -2.99 -12.63 7.53
N GLY A 42 -2.47 -11.86 8.49
CA GLY A 42 -1.21 -12.13 9.21
C GLY A 42 0.05 -11.65 8.49
N GLY A 43 -0.05 -11.12 7.26
CA GLY A 43 1.08 -10.48 6.59
C GLY A 43 1.34 -9.06 7.10
N GLY A 44 2.51 -8.47 6.75
CA GLY A 44 2.90 -7.12 7.19
C GLY A 44 1.88 -6.03 6.82
N VAL A 45 1.32 -6.09 5.61
CA VAL A 45 0.27 -5.14 5.16
C VAL A 45 -1.00 -5.29 6.00
N ASP A 46 -1.42 -6.52 6.30
CA ASP A 46 -2.58 -6.80 7.15
C ASP A 46 -2.35 -6.30 8.59
N ALA A 47 -1.17 -6.53 9.14
CA ALA A 47 -0.81 -6.07 10.49
C ALA A 47 -0.91 -4.54 10.60
N ILE A 48 -0.42 -3.79 9.61
CA ILE A 48 -0.52 -2.33 9.58
C ILE A 48 -1.98 -1.89 9.36
N ALA A 49 -2.71 -2.54 8.44
CA ALA A 49 -4.12 -2.24 8.20
C ALA A 49 -4.96 -2.38 9.46
N ARG A 50 -4.71 -3.41 10.29
CA ARG A 50 -5.41 -3.61 11.58
C ARG A 50 -5.07 -2.53 12.59
N GLN A 51 -3.82 -2.11 12.67
CA GLN A 51 -3.40 -1.05 13.59
C GLN A 51 -4.02 0.30 13.18
N VAL A 52 -3.88 0.67 11.90
CA VAL A 52 -4.47 1.90 11.34
C VAL A 52 -6.00 1.87 11.44
N GLY A 53 -6.63 0.73 11.11
CA GLY A 53 -8.08 0.55 11.20
C GLY A 53 -8.61 0.71 12.62
N ARG A 54 -7.94 0.13 13.62
CA ARG A 54 -8.30 0.31 15.04
C ARG A 54 -8.24 1.79 15.45
N LYS A 55 -7.11 2.45 15.22
CA LYS A 55 -6.93 3.88 15.55
C LYS A 55 -7.92 4.79 14.81
N LEU A 56 -8.18 4.50 13.54
CA LEU A 56 -9.20 5.21 12.77
C LEU A 56 -10.60 5.01 13.36
N GLY A 57 -10.93 3.78 13.75
CA GLY A 57 -12.21 3.45 14.39
C GLY A 57 -12.40 4.15 15.72
N ASP A 58 -11.38 4.12 16.60
CA ASP A 58 -11.38 4.81 17.89
C ASP A 58 -11.60 6.32 17.69
N ALA A 59 -10.93 6.94 16.72
CA ALA A 59 -11.03 8.37 16.44
C ALA A 59 -12.37 8.79 15.79
N LEU A 60 -13.02 7.88 15.04
CA LEU A 60 -14.31 8.12 14.39
C LEU A 60 -15.51 7.73 15.25
N GLY A 61 -15.31 6.98 16.34
CA GLY A 61 -16.39 6.42 17.16
C GLY A 61 -17.18 5.31 16.44
N GLN A 62 -16.61 4.70 15.40
CA GLN A 62 -17.23 3.62 14.62
C GLN A 62 -16.21 2.51 14.31
N GLN A 63 -16.63 1.27 14.36
CA GLN A 63 -15.74 0.14 14.09
C GLN A 63 -15.22 0.16 12.65
N VAL A 64 -13.91 -0.10 12.46
CA VAL A 64 -13.32 -0.40 11.16
C VAL A 64 -13.06 -1.90 11.06
N VAL A 65 -13.82 -2.57 10.17
CA VAL A 65 -13.77 -4.02 9.98
C VAL A 65 -12.81 -4.35 8.85
N ILE A 66 -11.76 -5.12 9.13
CA ILE A 66 -10.79 -5.56 8.12
C ILE A 66 -11.35 -6.76 7.37
N ASP A 67 -11.43 -6.65 6.04
CA ASP A 67 -11.88 -7.69 5.12
C ASP A 67 -10.74 -8.07 4.16
N ASN A 68 -10.07 -9.20 4.44
CA ASN A 68 -8.98 -9.69 3.60
C ASN A 68 -9.53 -10.35 2.34
N LYS A 69 -9.14 -9.82 1.15
CA LYS A 69 -9.51 -10.36 -0.17
C LYS A 69 -8.28 -10.56 -1.05
N PRO A 70 -7.44 -11.56 -0.71
CA PRO A 70 -6.20 -11.83 -1.45
C PRO A 70 -6.46 -12.44 -2.83
N GLY A 71 -5.45 -12.36 -3.70
CA GLY A 71 -5.38 -13.09 -4.95
C GLY A 71 -5.13 -12.23 -6.19
N ALA A 72 -4.60 -12.87 -7.23
CA ALA A 72 -4.29 -12.27 -8.53
C ALA A 72 -3.55 -10.91 -8.45
N GLY A 73 -2.45 -10.84 -7.68
CA GLY A 73 -1.70 -9.59 -7.55
C GLY A 73 -2.51 -8.42 -6.92
N ALA A 74 -3.38 -8.74 -5.96
CA ALA A 74 -4.32 -7.82 -5.31
C ALA A 74 -5.58 -7.47 -6.15
N ILE A 75 -5.68 -7.93 -7.39
CA ILE A 75 -6.76 -7.57 -8.32
C ILE A 75 -8.14 -7.90 -7.74
N ILE A 76 -8.32 -9.04 -7.05
CA ILE A 76 -9.60 -9.47 -6.48
C ILE A 76 -10.14 -8.43 -5.48
N GLY A 77 -9.28 -7.95 -4.58
CA GLY A 77 -9.69 -6.97 -3.58
C GLY A 77 -9.94 -5.58 -4.16
N LEU A 78 -9.11 -5.16 -5.13
CA LEU A 78 -9.30 -3.87 -5.80
C LEU A 78 -10.61 -3.85 -6.60
N ASP A 79 -10.90 -4.90 -7.38
CA ASP A 79 -12.14 -5.04 -8.14
C ASP A 79 -13.37 -4.99 -7.22
N ALA A 80 -13.29 -5.64 -6.05
CA ALA A 80 -14.36 -5.61 -5.07
C ALA A 80 -14.65 -4.21 -4.53
N VAL A 81 -13.61 -3.35 -4.36
CA VAL A 81 -13.80 -1.97 -3.91
C VAL A 81 -14.23 -1.06 -5.07
N ALA A 82 -13.69 -1.24 -6.27
CA ALA A 82 -14.09 -0.49 -7.45
C ALA A 82 -15.60 -0.61 -7.75
N LYS A 83 -16.18 -1.78 -7.43
CA LYS A 83 -17.62 -2.09 -7.60
C LYS A 83 -18.48 -1.85 -6.35
N ALA A 84 -17.88 -1.43 -5.25
CA ALA A 84 -18.62 -1.17 -4.01
C ALA A 84 -19.47 0.09 -4.12
N ALA A 85 -20.51 0.18 -3.26
CA ALA A 85 -21.29 1.41 -3.14
C ALA A 85 -20.36 2.58 -2.79
N PRO A 86 -20.45 3.72 -3.50
CA PRO A 86 -19.58 4.85 -3.27
C PRO A 86 -20.14 5.75 -2.16
N ASP A 87 -20.37 5.18 -0.99
CA ASP A 87 -21.00 5.86 0.17
C ASP A 87 -19.99 6.20 1.29
N GLY A 88 -18.70 5.86 1.08
CA GLY A 88 -17.64 6.07 2.06
C GLY A 88 -17.49 4.94 3.10
N TYR A 89 -18.39 3.95 3.13
CA TYR A 89 -18.34 2.83 4.10
C TYR A 89 -17.56 1.61 3.62
N THR A 90 -17.09 1.61 2.38
CA THR A 90 -16.10 0.65 1.90
C THR A 90 -14.88 1.40 1.43
N ILE A 91 -13.72 1.10 2.03
CA ILE A 91 -12.42 1.68 1.68
C ILE A 91 -11.41 0.57 1.40
N LEU A 92 -10.38 0.91 0.65
CA LEU A 92 -9.28 0.03 0.29
C LEU A 92 -8.04 0.40 1.09
N PHE A 93 -7.35 -0.57 1.67
CA PHE A 93 -5.99 -0.41 2.19
C PHE A 93 -5.05 -1.29 1.38
N THR A 94 -4.13 -0.70 0.62
CA THR A 94 -3.31 -1.46 -0.33
C THR A 94 -1.89 -0.95 -0.46
N ALA A 95 -1.00 -1.78 -1.00
CA ALA A 95 0.33 -1.36 -1.42
C ALA A 95 0.28 -0.61 -2.77
N GLY A 96 1.19 0.32 -2.95
CA GLY A 96 1.26 1.16 -4.15
C GLY A 96 1.38 0.36 -5.45
N SER A 97 2.07 -0.77 -5.44
CA SER A 97 2.25 -1.60 -6.64
C SER A 97 0.94 -2.02 -7.31
N SER A 98 -0.12 -2.28 -6.54
CA SER A 98 -1.42 -2.65 -7.10
C SER A 98 -2.14 -1.48 -7.79
N MET A 99 -1.76 -0.25 -7.46
CA MET A 99 -2.32 0.97 -8.05
C MET A 99 -1.49 1.46 -9.24
N ASN A 100 -0.18 1.43 -9.14
CA ASN A 100 0.73 2.10 -10.09
C ASN A 100 1.62 1.17 -10.92
N VAL A 101 1.76 -0.13 -10.57
CA VAL A 101 2.46 -1.12 -11.41
C VAL A 101 1.48 -1.96 -12.22
N ASN A 102 0.43 -2.49 -11.59
CA ASN A 102 -0.54 -3.36 -12.26
C ASN A 102 -1.07 -2.80 -13.60
N PRO A 103 -1.39 -1.49 -13.75
CA PRO A 103 -1.87 -0.94 -15.02
C PRO A 103 -0.89 -1.07 -16.18
N HIS A 104 0.39 -1.24 -15.91
CA HIS A 104 1.45 -1.30 -16.93
C HIS A 104 1.87 -2.74 -17.27
N VAL A 105 1.45 -3.72 -16.45
CA VAL A 105 1.93 -5.11 -16.59
C VAL A 105 0.81 -6.12 -16.86
N TYR A 106 -0.45 -5.81 -16.56
CA TYR A 106 -1.58 -6.68 -16.87
C TYR A 106 -2.26 -6.25 -18.16
N LYS A 107 -2.51 -7.19 -19.08
CA LYS A 107 -3.25 -6.93 -20.33
C LYS A 107 -4.68 -6.47 -20.10
N LYS A 108 -5.31 -7.02 -19.07
CA LYS A 108 -6.70 -6.72 -18.70
C LYS A 108 -6.81 -6.58 -17.20
N LEU A 109 -7.18 -5.40 -16.74
CA LEU A 109 -7.58 -5.15 -15.37
C LEU A 109 -9.08 -4.94 -15.31
N PRO A 110 -9.80 -5.54 -14.34
CA PRO A 110 -11.23 -5.33 -14.16
C PRO A 110 -11.56 -3.96 -13.52
N TYR A 111 -10.54 -3.16 -13.19
CA TYR A 111 -10.64 -1.82 -12.64
C TYR A 111 -9.66 -0.86 -13.32
N ASN A 112 -9.91 0.43 -13.19
CA ASN A 112 -9.02 1.50 -13.61
C ASN A 112 -8.58 2.32 -12.40
N PRO A 113 -7.30 2.25 -11.96
CA PRO A 113 -6.85 2.96 -10.75
C PRO A 113 -7.16 4.45 -10.74
N ALA A 114 -7.01 5.13 -11.88
CA ALA A 114 -7.22 6.58 -11.99
C ALA A 114 -8.71 7.01 -12.06
N LYS A 115 -9.62 6.08 -12.41
CA LYS A 115 -11.05 6.39 -12.62
C LYS A 115 -11.95 5.83 -11.54
N ASP A 116 -11.58 4.68 -10.95
CA ASP A 116 -12.46 3.93 -10.04
C ASP A 116 -12.13 4.18 -8.56
N PHE A 117 -11.00 4.86 -8.29
CA PHE A 117 -10.56 5.16 -6.93
C PHE A 117 -10.20 6.63 -6.77
N GLN A 118 -10.40 7.15 -5.56
CA GLN A 118 -9.87 8.42 -5.13
C GLN A 118 -8.94 8.23 -3.93
N PRO A 119 -7.74 8.81 -3.94
CA PRO A 119 -6.79 8.73 -2.83
C PRO A 119 -7.35 9.42 -1.58
N VAL A 120 -7.24 8.74 -0.42
CA VAL A 120 -7.62 9.30 0.89
C VAL A 120 -6.38 9.72 1.64
N ALA A 121 -5.47 8.76 1.93
CA ALA A 121 -4.22 9.05 2.62
C ALA A 121 -3.16 7.98 2.33
N GLN A 122 -1.90 8.39 2.28
CA GLN A 122 -0.76 7.50 2.40
C GLN A 122 -0.58 7.14 3.88
N ALA A 123 -0.62 5.86 4.20
CA ALA A 123 -0.39 5.39 5.56
C ALA A 123 1.09 5.43 5.93
N GLY A 124 1.94 5.00 5.02
CA GLY A 124 3.38 5.00 5.26
C GLY A 124 4.17 4.55 4.04
N ASN A 125 5.49 4.68 4.13
CA ASN A 125 6.42 4.19 3.14
C ASN A 125 7.43 3.22 3.75
N THR A 126 8.07 2.41 2.89
CA THR A 126 9.13 1.48 3.27
C THR A 126 10.21 1.49 2.18
N PRO A 127 11.50 1.49 2.54
CA PRO A 127 12.54 1.33 1.55
C PRO A 127 12.55 -0.08 0.97
N LEU A 128 12.93 -0.19 -0.30
CA LEU A 128 13.41 -1.43 -0.88
C LEU A 128 14.91 -1.52 -0.67
N LEU A 129 15.38 -2.70 -0.35
CA LEU A 129 16.77 -2.98 -0.01
C LEU A 129 17.37 -3.94 -1.03
N LEU A 130 18.63 -3.73 -1.39
CA LEU A 130 19.42 -4.77 -2.00
C LEU A 130 20.13 -5.53 -0.87
N LEU A 131 19.75 -6.78 -0.71
CA LEU A 131 20.21 -7.68 0.34
C LEU A 131 21.12 -8.75 -0.23
N VAL A 132 22.17 -9.08 0.51
CA VAL A 132 23.05 -10.23 0.25
C VAL A 132 23.13 -11.11 1.48
N ASN A 133 23.57 -12.39 1.31
CA ASN A 133 23.87 -13.26 2.46
C ASN A 133 24.95 -12.58 3.33
N ALA A 134 24.88 -12.73 4.65
CA ALA A 134 25.88 -12.16 5.56
C ALA A 134 27.31 -12.63 5.27
N THR A 135 27.45 -13.85 4.71
CA THR A 135 28.76 -14.44 4.32
C THR A 135 29.23 -13.95 2.95
N ASN A 136 28.42 -13.20 2.20
CA ASN A 136 28.83 -12.65 0.91
C ASN A 136 30.09 -11.77 1.10
N PRO A 137 31.14 -11.94 0.27
CA PRO A 137 32.37 -11.14 0.37
C PRO A 137 32.12 -9.64 0.16
N SER A 138 31.13 -9.26 -0.67
CA SER A 138 30.79 -7.85 -0.92
C SER A 138 30.19 -7.21 0.32
N LYS A 139 30.84 -6.17 0.83
CA LYS A 139 30.41 -5.40 1.99
C LYS A 139 29.77 -4.06 1.60
N SER A 140 29.85 -3.69 0.34
CA SER A 140 29.28 -2.46 -0.23
C SER A 140 28.65 -2.75 -1.59
N LEU A 141 27.81 -1.80 -2.04
CA LEU A 141 27.19 -1.85 -3.38
C LEU A 141 28.26 -1.77 -4.48
N ALA A 142 29.35 -1.02 -4.25
CA ALA A 142 30.47 -0.90 -5.17
C ALA A 142 31.19 -2.24 -5.36
N GLU A 143 31.48 -2.97 -4.27
CA GLU A 143 32.09 -4.30 -4.32
C GLU A 143 31.18 -5.35 -4.99
N PHE A 144 29.89 -5.29 -4.70
CA PHE A 144 28.89 -6.15 -5.37
C PHE A 144 28.90 -5.91 -6.90
N ASN A 145 28.87 -4.64 -7.33
CA ASN A 145 28.94 -4.28 -8.73
C ASN A 145 30.24 -4.74 -9.40
N ALA A 146 31.37 -4.58 -8.72
CA ALA A 146 32.66 -5.02 -9.23
C ALA A 146 32.69 -6.55 -9.42
N ALA A 147 32.17 -7.30 -8.46
CA ALA A 147 32.09 -8.76 -8.54
C ALA A 147 31.16 -9.22 -9.67
N ALA A 148 30.00 -8.57 -9.86
CA ALA A 148 29.04 -8.89 -10.92
C ALA A 148 29.63 -8.56 -12.32
N LYS A 149 30.38 -7.46 -12.46
CA LYS A 149 31.06 -7.08 -13.69
C LYS A 149 32.21 -8.04 -14.06
N ALA A 150 32.94 -8.51 -13.04
CA ALA A 150 34.06 -9.45 -13.25
C ALA A 150 33.61 -10.82 -13.77
N LYS A 151 32.34 -11.21 -13.51
CA LYS A 151 31.77 -12.49 -13.93
C LYS A 151 30.33 -12.28 -14.42
N PRO A 152 30.13 -11.74 -15.65
CA PRO A 152 28.81 -11.52 -16.22
C PRO A 152 27.94 -12.79 -16.19
N GLY A 153 26.67 -12.66 -15.87
CA GLY A 153 25.71 -13.78 -15.81
C GLY A 153 25.82 -14.68 -14.58
N SER A 154 26.84 -14.51 -13.72
CA SER A 154 27.01 -15.34 -12.50
C SER A 154 26.18 -14.86 -11.32
N ALA A 155 25.70 -13.64 -11.32
CA ALA A 155 24.92 -13.07 -10.25
C ALA A 155 23.41 -13.13 -10.54
N SER A 156 22.64 -13.44 -9.48
CA SER A 156 21.18 -13.49 -9.56
C SER A 156 20.55 -12.64 -8.47
N PHE A 157 19.30 -12.20 -8.69
CA PHE A 157 18.53 -11.57 -7.65
C PHE A 157 17.12 -12.15 -7.54
N GLY A 158 16.68 -12.40 -6.32
CA GLY A 158 15.31 -12.78 -6.00
C GLY A 158 14.41 -11.56 -5.80
N SER A 159 13.15 -11.72 -6.14
CA SER A 159 12.08 -10.80 -5.77
C SER A 159 10.85 -11.56 -5.31
N TYR A 160 9.88 -10.87 -4.77
CA TYR A 160 8.62 -11.45 -4.32
C TYR A 160 7.61 -11.69 -5.45
N GLY A 161 8.05 -11.71 -6.70
CA GLY A 161 7.29 -12.14 -7.86
C GLY A 161 7.57 -11.32 -9.12
N ASN A 162 7.11 -11.84 -10.27
CA ASN A 162 7.17 -11.13 -11.53
C ASN A 162 6.36 -9.83 -11.47
N ALA A 163 6.86 -8.78 -12.12
CA ALA A 163 6.25 -7.45 -12.20
C ALA A 163 5.95 -6.78 -10.85
N THR A 164 6.53 -7.28 -9.76
CA THR A 164 6.50 -6.58 -8.46
C THR A 164 7.51 -5.45 -8.43
N THR A 165 7.37 -4.51 -7.48
CA THR A 165 8.34 -3.41 -7.31
C THR A 165 9.76 -3.92 -7.09
N GLY A 166 9.94 -5.05 -6.39
CA GLY A 166 11.24 -5.69 -6.19
C GLY A 166 11.86 -6.18 -7.50
N HIS A 167 11.06 -6.80 -8.38
CA HIS A 167 11.52 -7.21 -9.71
C HIS A 167 11.91 -5.98 -10.55
N LEU A 168 10.98 -5.02 -10.70
CA LEU A 168 11.19 -3.84 -11.54
C LEU A 168 12.39 -3.02 -11.08
N MET A 169 12.54 -2.82 -9.78
CA MET A 169 13.69 -2.15 -9.20
C MET A 169 15.00 -2.87 -9.49
N GLY A 170 15.02 -4.21 -9.32
CA GLY A 170 16.22 -5.02 -9.57
C GLY A 170 16.70 -4.92 -11.01
N VAL A 171 15.79 -4.95 -11.97
CA VAL A 171 16.11 -4.79 -13.40
C VAL A 171 16.55 -3.34 -13.70
N ALA A 172 15.84 -2.34 -13.19
CA ALA A 172 16.23 -0.94 -13.36
C ALA A 172 17.63 -0.67 -12.80
N TYR A 173 17.90 -1.20 -11.60
CA TYR A 173 19.23 -1.12 -10.98
C TYR A 173 20.31 -1.83 -11.81
N ALA A 174 20.08 -3.06 -12.27
CA ALA A 174 21.03 -3.80 -13.07
C ALA A 174 21.41 -3.05 -14.37
N LYS A 175 20.40 -2.45 -15.02
CA LYS A 175 20.58 -1.60 -16.20
C LYS A 175 21.42 -0.36 -15.90
N ASP A 176 21.10 0.37 -14.82
CA ASP A 176 21.82 1.59 -14.44
C ASP A 176 23.26 1.29 -13.99
N ALA A 177 23.48 0.21 -13.25
CA ALA A 177 24.80 -0.27 -12.83
C ALA A 177 25.61 -0.91 -13.95
N LYS A 178 25.00 -1.17 -15.12
CA LYS A 178 25.60 -1.90 -16.26
C LYS A 178 26.16 -3.26 -15.84
N ILE A 179 25.34 -4.04 -15.14
CA ILE A 179 25.63 -5.41 -14.68
C ILE A 179 24.54 -6.37 -15.16
N GLU A 180 24.92 -7.64 -15.32
CA GLU A 180 23.96 -8.70 -15.60
C GLU A 180 23.52 -9.37 -14.28
N LEU A 181 22.21 -9.33 -13.99
CA LEU A 181 21.61 -10.01 -12.86
C LEU A 181 20.45 -10.88 -13.36
N LEU A 182 20.55 -12.19 -13.18
CA LEU A 182 19.46 -13.09 -13.50
C LEU A 182 18.33 -12.92 -12.48
N HIS A 183 17.12 -12.58 -12.92
CA HIS A 183 15.96 -12.49 -12.04
C HIS A 183 15.39 -13.87 -11.72
N VAL A 184 15.16 -14.14 -10.43
CA VAL A 184 14.51 -15.35 -9.90
C VAL A 184 13.23 -14.93 -9.16
N PRO A 185 12.03 -15.17 -9.73
CA PRO A 185 10.77 -14.82 -9.09
C PRO A 185 10.36 -15.83 -8.03
N PHE A 186 9.94 -15.34 -6.85
CA PHE A 186 9.43 -16.15 -5.76
C PHE A 186 7.95 -15.81 -5.46
N LYS A 187 7.28 -16.69 -4.73
CA LYS A 187 5.91 -16.43 -4.25
C LYS A 187 5.93 -15.65 -2.91
N GLY A 188 6.58 -14.48 -2.90
CA GLY A 188 6.74 -13.65 -1.70
C GLY A 188 8.20 -13.46 -1.28
N ALA A 189 8.43 -12.55 -0.32
CA ALA A 189 9.78 -12.22 0.16
C ALA A 189 10.40 -13.36 0.99
N ALA A 190 9.62 -14.05 1.83
CA ALA A 190 10.13 -15.07 2.73
C ALA A 190 10.88 -16.22 2.01
N PRO A 191 10.34 -16.88 0.96
CA PRO A 191 11.09 -17.89 0.23
C PRO A 191 12.32 -17.34 -0.48
N ALA A 192 12.29 -16.10 -1.02
CA ALA A 192 13.45 -15.46 -1.62
C ALA A 192 14.58 -15.26 -0.59
N LEU A 193 14.24 -14.80 0.61
CA LEU A 193 15.19 -14.60 1.70
C LEU A 193 15.76 -15.93 2.22
N THR A 194 14.95 -17.00 2.21
CA THR A 194 15.42 -18.35 2.56
C THR A 194 16.48 -18.83 1.57
N ASP A 195 16.23 -18.68 0.27
CA ASP A 195 17.19 -19.07 -0.78
C ASP A 195 18.44 -18.18 -0.77
N LEU A 196 18.30 -16.89 -0.42
CA LEU A 196 19.46 -16.03 -0.18
C LEU A 196 20.34 -16.55 0.96
N MET A 197 19.75 -16.89 2.09
CA MET A 197 20.49 -17.43 3.25
C MET A 197 21.12 -18.80 2.95
N ALA A 198 20.49 -19.60 2.12
CA ALA A 198 21.01 -20.88 1.64
C ALA A 198 22.09 -20.73 0.55
N GLY A 199 22.35 -19.50 0.05
CA GLY A 199 23.32 -19.23 -1.01
C GLY A 199 22.89 -19.69 -2.40
N GLN A 200 21.59 -19.97 -2.61
CA GLN A 200 21.04 -20.39 -3.90
C GLN A 200 20.93 -19.21 -4.89
N ILE A 201 20.79 -18.00 -4.38
CA ILE A 201 20.77 -16.75 -5.14
C ILE A 201 21.75 -15.74 -4.50
N THR A 202 22.26 -14.81 -5.33
CA THR A 202 23.32 -13.89 -4.92
C THR A 202 22.79 -12.69 -4.12
N ALA A 203 21.60 -12.19 -4.50
CA ALA A 203 20.98 -11.02 -3.88
C ALA A 203 19.46 -11.18 -3.81
N VAL A 204 18.80 -10.34 -3.01
CA VAL A 204 17.34 -10.19 -2.98
C VAL A 204 17.00 -8.71 -2.97
N ILE A 205 16.01 -8.32 -3.74
CA ILE A 205 15.33 -7.03 -3.58
C ILE A 205 14.05 -7.27 -2.78
N ALA A 206 14.03 -6.75 -1.55
CA ALA A 206 12.87 -6.85 -0.66
C ALA A 206 12.68 -5.56 0.14
N ASP A 207 11.48 -5.39 0.70
CA ASP A 207 11.20 -4.30 1.64
C ASP A 207 11.83 -4.53 3.01
N LEU A 208 12.00 -3.44 3.75
CA LEU A 208 12.57 -3.49 5.11
C LEU A 208 11.71 -4.37 6.03
N GLY A 209 10.37 -4.29 5.93
CA GLY A 209 9.48 -5.05 6.81
C GLY A 209 9.69 -6.55 6.72
N SER A 210 9.94 -7.08 5.51
CA SER A 210 10.20 -8.51 5.29
C SER A 210 11.58 -8.95 5.79
N SER A 211 12.55 -8.03 5.91
CA SER A 211 13.97 -8.37 6.11
C SER A 211 14.57 -7.86 7.43
N ALA A 212 13.87 -6.96 8.14
CA ALA A 212 14.41 -6.32 9.35
C ALA A 212 14.93 -7.31 10.41
N GLY A 213 14.15 -8.36 10.69
CA GLY A 213 14.56 -9.41 11.64
C GLY A 213 15.83 -10.17 11.22
N LEU A 214 15.99 -10.43 9.91
CA LEU A 214 17.15 -11.12 9.38
C LEU A 214 18.39 -10.22 9.35
N ILE A 215 18.21 -8.93 9.07
CA ILE A 215 19.30 -7.92 9.15
C ILE A 215 19.78 -7.81 10.59
N LYS A 216 18.86 -7.61 11.54
CA LYS A 216 19.16 -7.51 12.98
C LYS A 216 19.82 -8.79 13.51
N GLY A 217 19.39 -9.94 13.01
CA GLY A 217 19.98 -11.25 13.35
C GLY A 217 21.29 -11.57 12.65
N GLY A 218 21.84 -10.65 11.82
CA GLY A 218 23.10 -10.83 11.10
C GLY A 218 23.07 -11.99 10.08
N LYS A 219 21.90 -12.37 9.58
CA LYS A 219 21.74 -13.44 8.58
C LYS A 219 21.89 -12.92 7.16
N VAL A 220 21.46 -11.68 6.92
CA VAL A 220 21.61 -10.97 5.65
C VAL A 220 22.19 -9.58 5.90
N ARG A 221 22.79 -8.99 4.87
CA ARG A 221 23.35 -7.63 4.87
C ARG A 221 22.63 -6.79 3.81
N ALA A 222 22.17 -5.61 4.19
CA ALA A 222 21.70 -4.61 3.24
C ALA A 222 22.90 -3.82 2.71
N LEU A 223 23.05 -3.76 1.38
CA LEU A 223 24.11 -2.99 0.72
C LEU A 223 23.66 -1.59 0.34
N ALA A 224 22.38 -1.39 0.06
CA ALA A 224 21.78 -0.09 -0.21
C ALA A 224 20.28 -0.12 0.05
N GLN A 225 19.70 1.07 0.26
CA GLN A 225 18.27 1.28 0.43
C GLN A 225 17.74 2.37 -0.51
N THR A 226 16.49 2.25 -0.95
CA THR A 226 15.80 3.32 -1.68
C THR A 226 15.34 4.42 -0.73
N GLY A 227 14.97 5.56 -1.29
CA GLY A 227 14.52 6.73 -0.54
C GLY A 227 15.43 7.92 -0.73
N ALA A 228 14.91 9.12 -0.47
CA ALA A 228 15.65 10.38 -0.54
C ALA A 228 16.64 10.54 0.62
N ARG A 229 16.45 9.82 1.72
CA ARG A 229 17.31 9.77 2.91
C ARG A 229 17.35 8.35 3.46
N ARG A 230 18.32 8.08 4.31
CA ARG A 230 18.40 6.81 5.01
C ARG A 230 17.21 6.62 5.94
N ASN A 231 16.67 5.40 5.98
CA ASN A 231 15.62 5.05 6.93
C ASN A 231 16.19 5.06 8.36
N PRO A 232 15.49 5.64 9.33
CA PRO A 232 15.96 5.68 10.73
C PRO A 232 16.25 4.31 11.36
N ALA A 233 15.62 3.25 10.87
CA ALA A 233 15.87 1.88 11.34
C ALA A 233 17.16 1.26 10.74
N LEU A 234 17.75 1.88 9.69
CA LEU A 234 18.95 1.43 9.00
C LEU A 234 19.90 2.60 8.72
N PRO A 235 20.33 3.37 9.73
CA PRO A 235 21.13 4.59 9.54
C PRO A 235 22.53 4.32 8.95
N GLU A 236 23.03 3.08 9.11
CA GLU A 236 24.34 2.67 8.57
C GLU A 236 24.28 2.25 7.09
N VAL A 237 23.10 1.91 6.56
CA VAL A 237 22.94 1.48 5.17
C VAL A 237 22.81 2.71 4.27
N PRO A 238 23.70 2.90 3.28
CA PRO A 238 23.60 4.04 2.38
C PRO A 238 22.36 3.95 1.49
N THR A 239 21.85 5.10 1.07
CA THR A 239 20.85 5.15 0.00
C THR A 239 21.51 4.78 -1.33
N PHE A 240 20.70 4.32 -2.30
CA PHE A 240 21.18 4.11 -3.66
C PHE A 240 21.73 5.42 -4.26
N THR A 241 21.17 6.57 -3.91
CA THR A 241 21.66 7.89 -4.33
C THR A 241 23.07 8.16 -3.80
N GLU A 242 23.32 7.93 -2.50
CA GLU A 242 24.66 8.04 -1.89
C GLU A 242 25.66 7.07 -2.52
N ALA A 243 25.18 5.92 -3.00
CA ALA A 243 25.99 4.92 -3.69
C ALA A 243 26.14 5.17 -5.21
N GLY A 244 25.68 6.32 -5.73
CA GLY A 244 25.85 6.73 -7.13
C GLY A 244 24.71 6.35 -8.07
N PHE A 245 23.54 5.93 -7.55
CA PHE A 245 22.37 5.51 -8.32
C PHE A 245 21.13 6.36 -7.99
N PRO A 246 21.12 7.66 -8.35
CA PRO A 246 20.02 8.56 -7.96
C PRO A 246 18.67 8.19 -8.60
N GLY A 247 18.66 7.46 -9.71
CA GLY A 247 17.44 6.95 -10.35
C GLY A 247 16.63 6.00 -9.46
N MET A 248 17.26 5.41 -8.44
CA MET A 248 16.59 4.47 -7.50
C MET A 248 15.90 5.18 -6.33
N ALA A 249 16.13 6.48 -6.10
CA ALA A 249 15.64 7.19 -4.93
C ALA A 249 14.10 7.12 -4.76
N GLY A 250 13.37 7.25 -5.83
CA GLY A 250 11.90 7.22 -5.82
C GLY A 250 11.27 5.84 -5.88
N MET A 251 12.05 4.76 -5.93
CA MET A 251 11.54 3.39 -6.03
C MET A 251 11.22 2.80 -4.65
N THR A 252 10.48 3.53 -3.82
CA THR A 252 10.06 3.08 -2.49
C THR A 252 8.73 2.32 -2.55
N GLY A 253 8.53 1.37 -1.65
CA GLY A 253 7.21 0.82 -1.38
C GLY A 253 6.39 1.78 -0.52
N TRP A 254 5.07 1.80 -0.70
CA TRP A 254 4.18 2.57 0.16
C TRP A 254 2.83 1.85 0.34
N LEU A 255 2.14 2.20 1.42
CA LEU A 255 0.77 1.77 1.72
C LEU A 255 -0.16 2.97 1.65
N GLY A 256 -1.32 2.79 1.04
CA GLY A 256 -2.30 3.84 0.88
C GLY A 256 -3.73 3.38 1.13
N ILE A 257 -4.55 4.34 1.53
CA ILE A 257 -5.98 4.20 1.70
C ILE A 257 -6.68 4.93 0.56
N PHE A 258 -7.67 4.26 -0.03
CA PHE A 258 -8.46 4.76 -1.15
C PHE A 258 -9.94 4.53 -0.88
N ALA A 259 -10.77 5.38 -1.46
CA ALA A 259 -12.22 5.19 -1.53
C ALA A 259 -12.65 4.96 -2.99
N PRO A 260 -13.84 4.39 -3.25
CA PRO A 260 -14.43 4.41 -4.58
C PRO A 260 -14.49 5.85 -5.12
N ALA A 261 -14.24 6.06 -6.41
CA ALA A 261 -14.07 7.38 -7.02
C ALA A 261 -15.26 8.35 -6.82
N LYS A 262 -16.46 7.80 -6.65
CA LYS A 262 -17.70 8.60 -6.47
C LYS A 262 -18.13 8.71 -5.00
N ALA A 263 -17.28 8.34 -4.04
CA ALA A 263 -17.60 8.51 -2.63
C ALA A 263 -17.78 10.01 -2.29
N PRO A 264 -18.73 10.36 -1.39
CA PRO A 264 -19.01 11.74 -1.04
C PRO A 264 -17.77 12.45 -0.51
N LYS A 265 -17.55 13.68 -0.98
CA LYS A 265 -16.40 14.48 -0.57
C LYS A 265 -16.30 14.62 0.96
N GLU A 266 -17.43 14.81 1.64
CA GLU A 266 -17.48 14.93 3.09
C GLU A 266 -16.92 13.67 3.80
N ALA A 267 -17.29 12.48 3.31
CA ALA A 267 -16.79 11.21 3.85
C ALA A 267 -15.27 11.08 3.62
N VAL A 268 -14.80 11.40 2.42
CA VAL A 268 -13.37 11.33 2.08
C VAL A 268 -12.56 12.33 2.90
N ASP A 269 -13.02 13.59 3.03
CA ASP A 269 -12.35 14.62 3.82
C ASP A 269 -12.28 14.24 5.31
N LYS A 270 -13.37 13.65 5.84
CA LYS A 270 -13.42 13.17 7.23
C LYS A 270 -12.42 12.03 7.46
N LEU A 271 -12.39 11.06 6.56
CA LEU A 271 -11.41 9.95 6.60
C LEU A 271 -9.98 10.49 6.51
N ALA A 272 -9.69 11.35 5.52
CA ALA A 272 -8.36 11.90 5.29
C ALA A 272 -7.85 12.72 6.49
N SER A 273 -8.70 13.60 7.03
CA SER A 273 -8.33 14.44 8.19
C SER A 273 -8.11 13.61 9.46
N THR A 274 -8.91 12.55 9.66
CA THR A 274 -8.77 11.65 10.81
C THR A 274 -7.52 10.78 10.65
N LEU A 275 -7.28 10.18 9.46
CA LEU A 275 -6.06 9.43 9.18
C LEU A 275 -4.80 10.26 9.34
N ASN A 276 -4.80 11.52 8.88
CA ASN A 276 -3.66 12.42 9.07
C ASN A 276 -3.30 12.58 10.56
N LYS A 277 -4.32 12.65 11.45
CA LYS A 277 -4.10 12.76 12.90
C LYS A 277 -3.57 11.46 13.49
N VAL A 278 -4.26 10.33 13.27
CA VAL A 278 -3.89 9.06 13.89
C VAL A 278 -2.53 8.54 13.42
N LEU A 279 -2.15 8.81 12.17
CA LEU A 279 -0.83 8.45 11.63
C LEU A 279 0.32 9.29 12.22
N GLN A 280 0.02 10.37 12.96
CA GLN A 280 1.02 11.13 13.73
C GLN A 280 1.16 10.64 15.17
N GLU A 281 0.30 9.74 15.66
CA GLU A 281 0.38 9.21 17.01
C GLU A 281 1.68 8.43 17.24
N ALA A 282 2.35 8.68 18.35
CA ALA A 282 3.69 8.14 18.60
C ALA A 282 3.74 6.61 18.68
N ASP A 283 2.71 6.01 19.30
CA ASP A 283 2.60 4.56 19.43
C ASP A 283 2.37 3.86 18.07
N LEU A 284 1.55 4.45 17.20
CA LEU A 284 1.33 3.93 15.85
C LEU A 284 2.60 4.06 15.00
N LYS A 285 3.28 5.21 15.07
CA LYS A 285 4.57 5.42 14.38
C LYS A 285 5.62 4.40 14.83
N ALA A 286 5.73 4.18 16.15
CA ALA A 286 6.69 3.21 16.70
C ALA A 286 6.37 1.79 16.20
N SER A 287 5.11 1.37 16.27
CA SER A 287 4.69 0.05 15.84
C SER A 287 4.83 -0.16 14.32
N MET A 288 4.56 0.86 13.51
CA MET A 288 4.81 0.80 12.06
C MET A 288 6.31 0.72 11.74
N ALA A 289 7.16 1.45 12.50
CA ALA A 289 8.60 1.41 12.34
C ALA A 289 9.17 0.02 12.66
N GLU A 290 8.64 -0.71 13.66
CA GLU A 290 9.01 -2.10 13.96
C GLU A 290 8.71 -3.03 12.78
N LEU A 291 7.68 -2.72 11.98
CA LEU A 291 7.32 -3.41 10.75
C LEU A 291 8.05 -2.86 9.52
N GLY A 292 9.03 -1.97 9.69
CA GLY A 292 9.81 -1.40 8.61
C GLY A 292 9.12 -0.31 7.80
N TYR A 293 8.03 0.26 8.31
CA TYR A 293 7.29 1.34 7.66
C TYR A 293 7.42 2.66 8.43
N GLU A 294 7.68 3.73 7.70
CA GLU A 294 7.63 5.09 8.22
C GLU A 294 6.23 5.65 7.96
N ALA A 295 5.48 5.94 9.04
CA ALA A 295 4.16 6.55 8.94
C ALA A 295 4.26 7.97 8.36
N THR A 296 3.44 8.31 7.38
CA THR A 296 3.52 9.60 6.68
C THR A 296 2.29 10.47 6.88
N GLY A 297 1.09 9.92 6.77
CA GLY A 297 -0.15 10.69 6.87
C GLY A 297 -0.37 11.68 5.72
N LEU A 298 0.34 11.52 4.59
CA LEU A 298 0.16 12.36 3.42
C LEU A 298 -1.26 12.17 2.87
N ALA A 299 -2.04 13.26 2.73
CA ALA A 299 -3.46 13.14 2.37
C ALA A 299 -3.87 14.17 1.30
N GLY A 300 -5.07 13.96 0.72
CA GLY A 300 -5.67 14.86 -0.27
C GLY A 300 -4.83 15.02 -1.53
N ALA A 301 -4.73 16.25 -2.04
CA ALA A 301 -4.06 16.54 -3.31
C ALA A 301 -2.59 16.09 -3.35
N LYS A 302 -1.86 16.18 -2.23
CA LYS A 302 -0.46 15.75 -2.16
C LYS A 302 -0.31 14.24 -2.32
N PHE A 303 -1.25 13.45 -1.80
CA PHE A 303 -1.22 12.00 -2.00
C PHE A 303 -1.65 11.62 -3.43
N ASP A 304 -2.61 12.32 -4.02
CA ASP A 304 -2.98 12.15 -5.43
C ASP A 304 -1.81 12.43 -6.38
N GLU A 305 -1.07 13.53 -6.13
CA GLU A 305 0.14 13.88 -6.89
C GLU A 305 1.21 12.78 -6.79
N LEU A 306 1.46 12.24 -5.58
CA LEU A 306 2.38 11.13 -5.38
C LEU A 306 1.94 9.89 -6.18
N VAL A 307 0.66 9.51 -6.12
CA VAL A 307 0.14 8.34 -6.85
C VAL A 307 0.34 8.51 -8.36
N ARG A 308 0.07 9.70 -8.92
CA ARG A 308 0.26 9.99 -10.35
C ARG A 308 1.73 9.93 -10.74
N ALA A 309 2.60 10.64 -10.02
CA ALA A 309 4.03 10.65 -10.29
C ALA A 309 4.65 9.25 -10.22
N ASP A 310 4.19 8.44 -9.28
CA ASP A 310 4.65 7.07 -9.10
C ASP A 310 4.14 6.14 -10.21
N THR A 311 2.89 6.33 -10.65
CA THR A 311 2.33 5.60 -11.80
C THR A 311 3.13 5.87 -13.08
N GLU A 312 3.45 7.13 -13.36
CA GLU A 312 4.29 7.52 -14.51
C GLU A 312 5.70 6.93 -14.41
N ARG A 313 6.32 6.99 -13.23
CA ARG A 313 7.64 6.42 -12.99
C ARG A 313 7.68 4.92 -13.27
N TRP A 314 6.74 4.15 -12.70
CA TRP A 314 6.70 2.71 -12.91
C TRP A 314 6.35 2.35 -14.36
N GLY A 315 5.46 3.12 -15.01
CA GLY A 315 5.17 2.97 -16.44
C GLY A 315 6.42 3.15 -17.30
N LYS A 316 7.25 4.15 -16.98
CA LYS A 316 8.55 4.35 -17.67
C LYS A 316 9.49 3.18 -17.43
N VAL A 317 9.62 2.71 -16.18
CA VAL A 317 10.48 1.54 -15.86
C VAL A 317 10.04 0.31 -16.65
N VAL A 318 8.75 -0.03 -16.66
CA VAL A 318 8.21 -1.17 -17.41
C VAL A 318 8.51 -1.03 -18.92
N LYS A 319 8.31 0.15 -19.49
CA LYS A 319 8.62 0.44 -20.90
C LYS A 319 10.12 0.29 -21.20
N ASP A 320 10.98 0.83 -20.34
CA ASP A 320 12.44 0.79 -20.50
C ASP A 320 13.02 -0.64 -20.38
N MET A 321 12.26 -1.56 -19.81
CA MET A 321 12.57 -3.00 -19.72
C MET A 321 12.12 -3.80 -20.95
N GLY A 322 11.55 -3.17 -21.98
CA GLY A 322 11.00 -3.86 -23.15
C GLY A 322 9.55 -4.31 -23.00
N GLY A 323 8.89 -3.89 -21.90
CA GLY A 323 7.54 -4.31 -21.54
C GLY A 323 7.54 -5.65 -20.81
N ILE A 324 6.73 -5.73 -19.74
CA ILE A 324 6.37 -6.99 -19.08
C ILE A 324 4.86 -7.10 -19.21
N THR A 325 4.40 -8.25 -19.65
CA THR A 325 2.96 -8.49 -19.76
C THR A 325 2.58 -9.74 -19.00
N LEU A 326 1.63 -9.58 -18.08
CA LEU A 326 0.98 -10.66 -17.34
C LEU A 326 -0.44 -10.88 -17.88
N ASP A 327 -0.87 -12.13 -17.91
CA ASP A 327 -2.23 -12.51 -18.35
C ASP A 327 -3.19 -12.51 -17.15
#